data_bee038f7f8b068c17421455102b4d432
#
_entry.id   bee038f7f8b068c17421455102b4d432
#
_cell.length_a   1.000
_cell.length_b   1.000
_cell.length_c   1.000
_cell.angle_alpha   90.00
_cell.angle_beta   90.00
_cell.angle_gamma   90.00
#
_symmetry.space_group_name_H-M   'P 1'
#
loop_
_entity.id
_entity.type
_entity.pdbx_description
1 polymer ?
#
loop_
_entity_poly.entity_id
_entity_poly.type
_entity_poly.pdbx_seq_one_letter_code
_entity_poly.pdbx_strand_id
1 'polypeptide(L)'
;MLREVLDSLLSGEFSHGDRGLFEPLAGSLVNSDEYMLLADYQSYVDCQDRVSAAYKDQDAWTRMSILNVARIGKFSSDRSIRDYCAEIWKTWPVKIQM
;
A
#
# COMPACT_ATOMS: atom_id res chain seq x y z
N MET A 1 15.72 -7.36 -14.34
CA MET A 1 15.40 -6.83 -12.99
C MET A 1 14.38 -7.69 -12.23
N LEU A 2 13.07 -7.78 -12.56
CA LEU A 2 12.12 -8.60 -11.78
C LEU A 2 12.49 -10.08 -11.71
N ARG A 3 12.87 -10.69 -12.86
CA ARG A 3 13.34 -12.07 -12.89
C ARG A 3 14.55 -12.31 -11.97
N GLU A 4 15.51 -11.41 -11.98
CA GLU A 4 16.73 -11.49 -11.16
C GLU A 4 16.39 -11.45 -9.66
N VAL A 5 15.38 -10.66 -9.27
CA VAL A 5 14.90 -10.62 -7.88
C VAL A 5 14.30 -11.97 -7.47
N LEU A 6 13.47 -12.57 -8.32
CA LEU A 6 12.90 -13.89 -8.05
C LEU A 6 13.98 -14.98 -8.03
N ASP A 7 14.94 -14.93 -8.95
CA ASP A 7 16.07 -15.85 -8.98
C ASP A 7 16.93 -15.73 -7.72
N SER A 8 17.20 -14.49 -7.23
CA SER A 8 17.92 -14.26 -5.97
C SER A 8 17.16 -14.79 -4.76
N LEU A 9 15.84 -14.62 -4.68
CA LEU A 9 15.01 -15.20 -3.61
C LEU A 9 15.13 -16.73 -3.57
N LEU A 10 15.11 -17.38 -4.73
CA LEU A 10 15.14 -18.83 -4.86
C LEU A 10 16.56 -19.42 -4.82
N SER A 11 17.59 -18.57 -4.95
CA SER A 11 19.00 -19.03 -4.93
C SER A 11 19.48 -19.47 -3.54
N GLY A 12 18.84 -19.01 -2.49
CA GLY A 12 19.28 -19.18 -1.10
C GLY A 12 20.17 -18.03 -0.59
N GLU A 13 20.37 -16.99 -1.38
CA GLU A 13 21.20 -15.81 -1.05
C GLU A 13 20.72 -15.14 0.24
N PHE A 14 19.41 -14.98 0.41
CA PHE A 14 18.79 -14.33 1.57
C PHE A 14 18.41 -15.28 2.70
N SER A 15 18.71 -16.57 2.57
CA SER A 15 18.31 -17.62 3.50
C SER A 15 19.45 -18.53 3.96
N HIS A 16 20.68 -18.01 3.95
CA HIS A 16 21.89 -18.76 4.35
C HIS A 16 22.02 -20.12 3.60
N GLY A 17 21.60 -20.17 2.35
CA GLY A 17 21.67 -21.37 1.51
C GLY A 17 20.41 -22.24 1.49
N ASP A 18 19.41 -21.96 2.32
CA ASP A 18 18.12 -22.66 2.29
C ASP A 18 17.25 -22.15 1.12
N ARG A 19 17.24 -22.91 0.04
CA ARG A 19 16.47 -22.58 -1.17
C ARG A 19 14.98 -22.80 -1.02
N GLY A 20 14.55 -23.58 -0.01
CA GLY A 20 13.13 -23.87 0.25
C GLY A 20 12.42 -22.77 1.02
N LEU A 21 13.15 -21.93 1.74
CA LEU A 21 12.54 -20.94 2.64
C LEU A 21 11.59 -19.97 1.94
N PHE A 22 11.98 -19.47 0.76
CA PHE A 22 11.19 -18.49 0.00
C PHE A 22 10.40 -19.11 -1.17
N GLU A 23 10.47 -20.42 -1.37
CA GLU A 23 9.74 -21.11 -2.44
C GLU A 23 8.22 -20.88 -2.37
N PRO A 24 7.54 -20.97 -1.19
CA PRO A 24 6.11 -20.71 -1.12
C PRO A 24 5.74 -19.28 -1.52
N LEU A 25 6.57 -18.29 -1.16
CA LEU A 25 6.37 -16.89 -1.53
C LEU A 25 6.53 -16.68 -3.04
N ALA A 26 7.67 -17.10 -3.60
CA ALA A 26 7.91 -16.97 -5.04
C ALA A 26 6.90 -17.77 -5.87
N GLY A 27 6.53 -18.97 -5.40
CA GLY A 27 5.52 -19.81 -6.04
C GLY A 27 4.13 -19.17 -6.06
N SER A 28 3.71 -18.49 -4.99
CA SER A 28 2.44 -17.78 -4.97
C SER A 28 2.40 -16.62 -5.97
N LEU A 29 3.51 -15.90 -6.12
CA LEU A 29 3.61 -14.80 -7.08
C LEU A 29 3.63 -15.30 -8.53
N VAL A 30 4.41 -16.35 -8.83
CA VAL A 30 4.59 -16.83 -10.20
C VAL A 30 3.39 -17.64 -10.70
N ASN A 31 2.76 -18.43 -9.82
CA ASN A 31 1.71 -19.36 -10.21
C ASN A 31 0.29 -18.83 -10.03
N SER A 32 0.08 -17.88 -9.14
CA SER A 32 -1.28 -17.44 -8.76
C SER A 32 -1.45 -15.94 -8.71
N ASP A 33 -0.42 -15.14 -8.65
CA ASP A 33 -0.41 -13.66 -8.57
C ASP A 33 -1.79 -13.00 -8.33
N GLU A 34 -2.45 -13.40 -7.25
CA GLU A 34 -3.85 -13.06 -6.94
C GLU A 34 -4.09 -11.54 -6.93
N TYR A 35 -3.06 -10.78 -6.58
CA TYR A 35 -3.12 -9.31 -6.48
C TYR A 35 -2.45 -8.61 -7.67
N MET A 36 -2.08 -9.33 -8.72
CA MET A 36 -1.42 -8.80 -9.92
C MET A 36 -0.13 -8.02 -9.63
N LEU A 37 0.63 -8.42 -8.60
CA LEU A 37 1.85 -7.75 -8.16
C LEU A 37 2.93 -7.76 -9.24
N LEU A 38 3.06 -8.87 -9.98
CA LEU A 38 4.04 -8.97 -11.06
C LEU A 38 3.63 -8.12 -12.27
N ALA A 39 2.32 -8.03 -12.55
CA ALA A 39 1.77 -7.20 -13.62
C ALA A 39 1.96 -5.70 -13.31
N ASP A 40 1.78 -5.30 -12.04
CA ASP A 40 1.90 -3.92 -11.59
C ASP A 40 3.35 -3.48 -11.27
N TYR A 41 4.30 -4.40 -11.30
CA TYR A 41 5.67 -4.14 -10.86
C TYR A 41 6.31 -2.90 -11.53
N GLN A 42 6.17 -2.76 -12.84
CA GLN A 42 6.77 -1.63 -13.55
C GLN A 42 6.10 -0.30 -13.17
N SER A 43 4.78 -0.29 -13.06
CA SER A 43 4.06 0.92 -12.64
C SER A 43 4.41 1.33 -11.20
N TYR A 44 4.65 0.36 -10.31
CA TYR A 44 5.17 0.60 -8.97
C TYR A 44 6.57 1.24 -8.99
N VAL A 45 7.50 0.70 -9.78
CA VAL A 45 8.86 1.26 -9.92
C VAL A 45 8.79 2.71 -10.43
N ASP A 46 8.03 2.95 -11.50
CA ASP A 46 7.86 4.30 -12.07
C ASP A 46 7.23 5.27 -11.05
N CYS A 47 6.33 4.78 -10.20
CA CYS A 47 5.76 5.57 -9.12
C CYS A 47 6.82 5.92 -8.06
N GLN A 48 7.64 4.95 -7.63
CA GLN A 48 8.71 5.17 -6.66
C GLN A 48 9.76 6.16 -7.15
N ASP A 49 10.08 6.13 -8.44
CA ASP A 49 10.99 7.10 -9.04
C ASP A 49 10.41 8.53 -8.97
N ARG A 50 9.12 8.68 -9.27
CA ARG A 50 8.42 9.98 -9.11
C ARG A 50 8.38 10.44 -7.65
N VAL A 51 8.12 9.54 -6.70
CA VAL A 51 8.15 9.85 -5.28
C VAL A 51 9.54 10.30 -4.85
N SER A 52 10.58 9.59 -5.30
CA SER A 52 11.98 9.93 -5.00
C SER A 52 12.38 11.30 -5.58
N ALA A 53 11.92 11.62 -6.77
CA ALA A 53 12.14 12.93 -7.38
C ALA A 53 11.40 14.04 -6.62
N ALA A 54 10.13 13.81 -6.27
CA ALA A 54 9.34 14.77 -5.51
C ALA A 54 9.90 15.00 -4.09
N TYR A 55 10.41 13.95 -3.44
CA TYR A 55 11.02 14.07 -2.12
C TYR A 55 12.29 14.94 -2.10
N LYS A 56 13.03 14.97 -3.19
CA LYS A 56 14.24 15.82 -3.32
C LYS A 56 13.89 17.31 -3.43
N ASP A 57 12.69 17.66 -3.90
CA ASP A 57 12.16 19.02 -3.88
C ASP A 57 11.45 19.26 -2.53
N GLN A 58 12.21 19.73 -1.54
CA GLN A 58 11.73 19.89 -0.17
C GLN A 58 10.59 20.89 -0.05
N ASP A 59 10.56 21.93 -0.86
CA ASP A 59 9.48 22.92 -0.86
C ASP A 59 8.17 22.33 -1.39
N ALA A 60 8.24 21.63 -2.52
CA ALA A 60 7.09 20.92 -3.07
C ALA A 60 6.60 19.82 -2.13
N TRP A 61 7.51 19.02 -1.54
CA TRP A 61 7.17 17.98 -0.59
C TRP A 61 6.48 18.53 0.66
N THR A 62 7.03 19.59 1.25
CA THR A 62 6.45 20.26 2.42
C THR A 62 5.06 20.80 2.11
N ARG A 63 4.89 21.44 0.95
CA ARG A 63 3.57 21.92 0.49
C ARG A 63 2.55 20.78 0.36
N MET A 64 2.94 19.65 -0.24
CA MET A 64 2.07 18.47 -0.35
C MET A 64 1.70 17.93 1.03
N SER A 65 2.64 17.85 1.96
CA SER A 65 2.40 17.40 3.34
C SER A 65 1.41 18.31 4.07
N ILE A 66 1.58 19.62 3.99
CA ILE A 66 0.67 20.61 4.59
C ILE A 66 -0.74 20.45 4.00
N LEU A 67 -0.86 20.36 2.68
CA LEU A 67 -2.16 20.20 2.02
C LEU A 67 -2.81 18.86 2.38
N ASN A 68 -2.04 17.80 2.53
CA ASN A 68 -2.54 16.50 2.96
C ASN A 68 -3.14 16.59 4.38
N VAL A 69 -2.40 17.16 5.32
CA VAL A 69 -2.88 17.38 6.69
C VAL A 69 -4.12 18.24 6.72
N ALA A 70 -4.14 19.36 5.98
CA ALA A 70 -5.27 20.29 5.93
C ALA A 70 -6.55 19.67 5.36
N ARG A 71 -6.44 18.63 4.52
CA ARG A 71 -7.56 18.00 3.82
C ARG A 71 -7.90 16.58 4.30
N ILE A 72 -7.18 16.06 5.28
CA ILE A 72 -7.31 14.68 5.73
C ILE A 72 -8.65 14.38 6.43
N GLY A 73 -9.40 15.42 6.81
CA GLY A 73 -10.71 15.27 7.45
C GLY A 73 -11.68 14.36 6.69
N LYS A 74 -11.54 14.27 5.35
CA LYS A 74 -12.30 13.31 4.54
C LYS A 74 -12.05 11.84 4.95
N PHE A 75 -10.89 11.55 5.52
CA PHE A 75 -10.48 10.20 5.94
C PHE A 75 -10.65 9.98 7.44
N SER A 76 -11.39 10.87 8.15
CA SER A 76 -11.66 10.67 9.56
C SER A 76 -12.56 9.46 9.79
N SER A 77 -12.33 8.73 10.88
CA SER A 77 -13.16 7.60 11.30
C SER A 77 -14.60 8.05 11.57
N ASP A 78 -14.78 9.22 12.18
CA ASP A 78 -16.10 9.78 12.46
C ASP A 78 -16.94 9.98 11.20
N ARG A 79 -16.32 10.46 10.12
CA ARG A 79 -17.02 10.57 8.84
C ARG A 79 -17.38 9.21 8.29
N SER A 80 -16.43 8.27 8.28
CA SER A 80 -16.68 6.93 7.77
C SER A 80 -17.81 6.23 8.52
N ILE A 81 -17.83 6.31 9.85
CA ILE A 81 -18.91 5.74 10.66
C ILE A 81 -20.24 6.41 10.36
N ARG A 82 -20.28 7.74 10.20
CA ARG A 82 -21.52 8.44 9.81
C ARG A 82 -22.04 7.98 8.46
N ASP A 83 -21.15 7.80 7.49
CA ASP A 83 -21.53 7.30 6.16
C ASP A 83 -22.06 5.86 6.27
N TYR A 84 -21.42 4.97 7.03
CA TYR A 84 -21.92 3.63 7.30
C TYR A 84 -23.30 3.65 8.00
N CYS A 85 -23.47 4.50 9.00
CA CYS A 85 -24.76 4.66 9.66
C CYS A 85 -25.86 5.10 8.69
N ALA A 86 -25.56 6.10 7.85
CA ALA A 86 -26.54 6.67 6.93
C ALA A 86 -26.84 5.77 5.74
N GLU A 87 -25.82 5.17 5.12
CA GLU A 87 -25.94 4.50 3.83
C GLU A 87 -26.17 2.99 3.96
N ILE A 88 -25.55 2.35 4.95
CA ILE A 88 -25.57 0.88 5.10
C ILE A 88 -26.50 0.45 6.22
N TRP A 89 -26.25 0.90 7.45
CA TRP A 89 -26.97 0.44 8.62
C TRP A 89 -28.33 1.12 8.82
N LYS A 90 -28.54 2.29 8.19
CA LYS A 90 -29.77 3.09 8.31
C LYS A 90 -30.13 3.39 9.77
N THR A 91 -29.11 3.69 10.57
CA THR A 91 -29.26 3.98 12.02
C THR A 91 -28.86 5.43 12.31
N TRP A 92 -29.41 5.97 13.40
CA TRP A 92 -29.17 7.36 13.81
C TRP A 92 -28.68 7.41 15.26
N PRO A 93 -27.85 8.40 15.64
CA PRO A 93 -27.40 8.57 17.01
C PRO A 93 -28.58 8.73 17.97
N VAL A 94 -28.57 7.97 19.06
CA VAL A 94 -29.56 8.12 20.14
C VAL A 94 -29.07 9.20 21.11
N LYS A 95 -29.94 10.19 21.40
CA LYS A 95 -29.67 11.18 22.43
C LYS A 95 -29.71 10.54 23.80
N ILE A 96 -28.61 10.48 24.50
CA ILE A 96 -28.51 10.05 25.88
C ILE A 96 -28.81 11.28 26.75
N GLN A 97 -29.89 11.23 27.51
CA GLN A 97 -30.17 12.22 28.58
C GLN A 97 -29.32 11.82 29.78
N MET A 98 -28.36 12.67 30.14
CA MET A 98 -27.60 12.53 31.39
C MET A 98 -28.29 13.31 32.50
#